data_f80ca409b1ef5ce4c33061380415622f
#
_entry.id   f80ca409b1ef5ce4c33061380415622f
#
_cell.length_a   1.000
_cell.length_b   1.000
_cell.length_c   1.000
_cell.angle_alpha   90.00
_cell.angle_beta   90.00
_cell.angle_gamma   90.00
#
_symmetry.space_group_name_H-M   'P 1'
#
loop_
_entity.id
_entity.type
_entity.pdbx_description
1 polymer ?
#
loop_
_entity_poly.entity_id
_entity_poly.type
_entity_poly.pdbx_seq_one_letter_code
_entity_poly.pdbx_strand_id
1 'polypeptide(L)'
;MIDPDGYRPNVGIILMHSTGQVFWARRVTRDGWQFPQGGMNSDETPLEAMYRELDEEVGLKPHHVELLGATPGWLRYRLPRRCVRPGKRPLCIGQKQVWFLLQLTAQESEVRLDAYETPEFDSWRWVDFWYPLEHVVSFKRRVYAQALTHLAPYAERASGATLMPLAPPTLEADVAGPRRVRRAAARDAAGLGGRTPVGAGS
;
A
#
# COMPACT_ATOMS: atom_id res chain seq x y z
N MET A 1 -10.72 -5.41 11.63
CA MET A 1 -10.85 -4.30 12.62
C MET A 1 -10.23 -3.04 12.04
N ILE A 2 -10.67 -1.83 12.39
CA ILE A 2 -10.05 -0.54 12.03
C ILE A 2 -9.65 0.11 13.35
N ASP A 3 -8.42 0.64 13.44
CA ASP A 3 -7.93 1.27 14.66
C ASP A 3 -8.54 2.68 14.87
N PRO A 4 -8.34 3.30 16.04
CA PRO A 4 -8.85 4.65 16.34
C PRO A 4 -8.37 5.73 15.38
N ASP A 5 -7.18 5.55 14.76
CA ASP A 5 -6.61 6.47 13.77
C ASP A 5 -7.21 6.27 12.36
N GLY A 6 -8.12 5.29 12.18
CA GLY A 6 -8.76 4.98 10.91
C GLY A 6 -7.95 4.05 10.00
N TYR A 7 -6.91 3.37 10.49
CA TYR A 7 -6.14 2.42 9.70
C TYR A 7 -6.57 0.97 9.96
N ARG A 8 -6.65 0.18 8.88
CA ARG A 8 -6.85 -1.26 8.98
C ARG A 8 -5.51 -1.96 9.17
N PRO A 9 -5.32 -2.74 10.26
CA PRO A 9 -4.16 -3.61 10.42
C PRO A 9 -4.07 -4.65 9.30
N ASN A 10 -2.87 -4.84 8.80
CA ASN A 10 -2.61 -5.68 7.63
C ASN A 10 -1.18 -6.21 7.70
N VAL A 11 -0.88 -7.29 6.98
CA VAL A 11 0.47 -7.80 6.79
C VAL A 11 0.84 -7.76 5.32
N GLY A 12 2.13 -7.56 5.02
CA GLY A 12 2.69 -7.67 3.68
C GLY A 12 3.78 -8.74 3.66
N ILE A 13 3.87 -9.49 2.58
CA ILE A 13 4.76 -10.64 2.44
C ILE A 13 5.67 -10.42 1.24
N ILE A 14 6.98 -10.39 1.47
CA ILE A 14 8.00 -10.44 0.44
C ILE A 14 8.53 -11.86 0.43
N LEU A 15 8.04 -12.69 -0.49
CA LEU A 15 8.55 -14.04 -0.70
C LEU A 15 9.74 -13.95 -1.67
N MET A 16 10.89 -14.46 -1.25
CA MET A 16 12.16 -14.38 -1.98
C MET A 16 12.60 -15.78 -2.43
N HIS A 17 13.10 -15.87 -3.64
CA HIS A 17 13.84 -17.02 -4.16
C HIS A 17 15.28 -16.99 -3.64
N SER A 18 15.97 -18.13 -3.62
CA SER A 18 17.38 -18.24 -3.20
C SER A 18 18.34 -17.36 -4.00
N THR A 19 17.95 -16.93 -5.21
CA THR A 19 18.71 -16.02 -6.06
C THR A 19 18.59 -14.53 -5.67
N GLY A 20 17.75 -14.21 -4.68
CA GLY A 20 17.46 -12.81 -4.30
C GLY A 20 16.29 -12.17 -5.06
N GLN A 21 15.72 -12.85 -6.05
CA GLN A 21 14.52 -12.40 -6.73
C GLN A 21 13.30 -12.52 -5.83
N VAL A 22 12.27 -11.69 -6.06
CA VAL A 22 11.06 -11.67 -5.24
C VAL A 22 9.82 -12.01 -6.04
N PHE A 23 8.89 -12.66 -5.37
CA PHE A 23 7.59 -13.05 -5.91
C PHE A 23 6.74 -11.82 -6.21
N TRP A 24 6.25 -11.70 -7.44
CA TRP A 24 5.42 -10.60 -7.89
C TRP A 24 4.18 -11.12 -8.58
N ALA A 25 2.98 -10.83 -8.06
CA ALA A 25 1.74 -11.45 -8.49
C ALA A 25 0.73 -10.46 -9.06
N ARG A 26 -0.01 -10.90 -10.08
CA ARG A 26 -1.07 -10.14 -10.75
C ARG A 26 -2.42 -10.42 -10.10
N ARG A 27 -3.15 -9.36 -9.80
CA ARG A 27 -4.47 -9.46 -9.18
C ARG A 27 -5.55 -9.85 -10.18
N VAL A 28 -6.46 -10.75 -9.78
CA VAL A 28 -7.61 -11.16 -10.58
C VAL A 28 -8.61 -10.02 -10.78
N THR A 29 -8.97 -9.31 -9.71
CA THR A 29 -10.13 -8.40 -9.68
C THR A 29 -9.82 -6.95 -10.01
N ARG A 30 -8.54 -6.58 -10.12
CA ARG A 30 -8.09 -5.20 -10.38
C ARG A 30 -6.81 -5.24 -11.18
N ASP A 31 -6.67 -4.30 -12.11
CA ASP A 31 -5.40 -4.11 -12.78
C ASP A 31 -4.29 -3.83 -11.78
N GLY A 32 -3.17 -4.49 -11.98
CA GLY A 32 -1.97 -4.25 -11.21
C GLY A 32 -1.39 -5.50 -10.57
N TRP A 33 -0.13 -5.36 -10.26
CA TRP A 33 0.71 -6.35 -9.62
C TRP A 33 1.04 -5.90 -8.20
N GLN A 34 1.19 -6.85 -7.30
CA GLN A 34 1.55 -6.56 -5.91
C GLN A 34 2.20 -7.75 -5.22
N PHE A 35 2.82 -7.49 -4.07
CA PHE A 35 3.16 -8.53 -3.11
C PHE A 35 1.92 -9.10 -2.44
N PRO A 36 1.93 -10.39 -2.03
CA PRO A 36 0.90 -10.96 -1.17
C PRO A 36 0.72 -10.12 0.10
N GLN A 37 -0.53 -9.89 0.49
CA GLN A 37 -0.86 -9.06 1.64
C GLN A 37 -2.31 -9.19 2.05
N GLY A 38 -2.59 -9.21 3.34
CA GLY A 38 -3.97 -9.27 3.79
C GLY A 38 -4.24 -8.67 5.15
N GLY A 39 -5.51 -8.59 5.49
CA GLY A 39 -5.97 -7.98 6.73
C GLY A 39 -5.84 -8.92 7.91
N MET A 40 -5.46 -8.38 9.06
CA MET A 40 -5.46 -9.13 10.31
C MET A 40 -6.87 -9.29 10.86
N ASN A 41 -7.15 -10.45 11.45
CA ASN A 41 -8.29 -10.69 12.31
C ASN A 41 -8.05 -10.11 13.71
N SER A 42 -9.09 -10.07 14.55
CA SER A 42 -9.02 -9.40 15.86
C SER A 42 -8.17 -10.14 16.88
N ASP A 43 -8.03 -11.43 16.70
CA ASP A 43 -7.47 -12.40 17.64
C ASP A 43 -6.16 -13.05 17.14
N GLU A 44 -5.60 -12.53 16.06
CA GLU A 44 -4.34 -13.04 15.51
C GLU A 44 -3.19 -12.02 15.64
N THR A 45 -2.00 -12.55 15.83
CA THR A 45 -0.75 -11.78 15.76
C THR A 45 -0.38 -11.47 14.30
N PRO A 46 0.50 -10.47 14.03
CA PRO A 46 0.99 -10.25 12.67
C PRO A 46 1.65 -11.47 12.04
N LEU A 47 2.32 -12.32 12.83
CA LEU A 47 2.97 -13.52 12.33
C LEU A 47 1.95 -14.58 11.90
N GLU A 48 0.90 -14.81 12.69
CA GLU A 48 -0.19 -15.73 12.35
C GLU A 48 -0.94 -15.24 11.11
N ALA A 49 -1.25 -13.94 11.03
CA ALA A 49 -1.86 -13.34 9.86
C ALA A 49 -1.01 -13.54 8.60
N MET A 50 0.31 -13.37 8.71
CA MET A 50 1.24 -13.57 7.61
C MET A 50 1.19 -15.00 7.07
N TYR A 51 1.24 -16.02 7.95
CA TYR A 51 1.19 -17.42 7.50
C TYR A 51 -0.19 -17.80 6.93
N ARG A 52 -1.28 -17.26 7.48
CA ARG A 52 -2.62 -17.46 6.93
C ARG A 52 -2.75 -16.85 5.55
N GLU A 53 -2.34 -15.59 5.35
CA GLU A 53 -2.39 -14.90 4.05
C GLU A 53 -1.45 -15.55 3.03
N LEU A 54 -0.28 -16.05 3.46
CA LEU A 54 0.63 -16.83 2.60
C LEU A 54 -0.05 -18.09 2.06
N ASP A 55 -0.78 -18.79 2.90
CA ASP A 55 -1.54 -19.97 2.50
C ASP A 55 -2.72 -19.61 1.60
N GLU A 56 -3.53 -18.63 2.00
CA GLU A 56 -4.73 -18.23 1.26
C GLU A 56 -4.42 -17.68 -0.13
N GLU A 57 -3.36 -16.85 -0.28
CA GLU A 57 -3.05 -16.16 -1.53
C GLU A 57 -2.03 -16.90 -2.42
N VAL A 58 -1.16 -17.74 -1.83
CA VAL A 58 -0.02 -18.36 -2.53
C VAL A 58 -0.01 -19.89 -2.39
N GLY A 59 -0.80 -20.47 -1.47
CA GLY A 59 -0.89 -21.91 -1.21
C GLY A 59 0.29 -22.47 -0.42
N LEU A 60 1.18 -21.63 0.07
CA LEU A 60 2.38 -22.06 0.80
C LEU A 60 2.13 -22.17 2.31
N LYS A 61 2.65 -23.25 2.90
CA LYS A 61 2.57 -23.52 4.34
C LYS A 61 3.86 -23.06 5.06
N PRO A 62 3.84 -22.93 6.41
CA PRO A 62 5.03 -22.51 7.17
C PRO A 62 6.29 -23.31 6.88
N HIS A 63 6.18 -24.62 6.63
CA HIS A 63 7.33 -25.50 6.34
C HIS A 63 7.89 -25.34 4.90
N HIS A 64 7.22 -24.59 4.03
CA HIS A 64 7.69 -24.28 2.68
C HIS A 64 8.58 -23.04 2.63
N VAL A 65 8.69 -22.30 3.73
CA VAL A 65 9.40 -21.02 3.79
C VAL A 65 10.23 -20.89 5.07
N GLU A 66 11.26 -20.05 4.99
CA GLU A 66 12.04 -19.60 6.14
C GLU A 66 11.79 -18.11 6.37
N LEU A 67 11.47 -17.73 7.62
CA LEU A 67 11.31 -16.33 8.01
C LEU A 67 12.70 -15.69 8.19
N LEU A 68 13.07 -14.77 7.31
CA LEU A 68 14.34 -14.06 7.35
C LEU A 68 14.30 -12.79 8.18
N GLY A 69 13.16 -12.09 8.22
CA GLY A 69 13.03 -10.85 8.96
C GLY A 69 11.66 -10.20 8.83
N ALA A 70 11.44 -9.19 9.66
CA ALA A 70 10.24 -8.36 9.63
C ALA A 70 10.58 -6.89 9.87
N THR A 71 9.70 -5.98 9.44
CA THR A 71 9.83 -4.57 9.80
C THR A 71 9.62 -4.36 11.30
N PRO A 72 10.36 -3.43 11.94
CA PRO A 72 10.33 -3.26 13.40
C PRO A 72 9.00 -2.68 13.92
N GLY A 73 8.07 -2.31 13.03
CA GLY A 73 6.78 -1.75 13.40
C GLY A 73 5.86 -1.53 12.20
N TRP A 74 4.81 -0.77 12.45
CA TRP A 74 3.76 -0.51 11.49
C TRP A 74 4.16 0.55 10.47
N LEU A 75 4.22 0.18 9.20
CA LEU A 75 4.31 1.09 8.06
C LEU A 75 2.90 1.48 7.61
N ARG A 76 2.67 2.76 7.34
CA ARG A 76 1.32 3.27 7.04
C ARG A 76 1.25 3.89 5.67
N TYR A 77 0.10 3.69 5.00
CA TYR A 77 -0.24 4.45 3.81
C TYR A 77 -1.73 4.82 3.82
N ARG A 78 -2.06 5.92 3.14
CA ARG A 78 -3.44 6.37 2.99
C ARG A 78 -4.02 5.90 1.66
N LEU A 79 -5.29 5.55 1.70
CA LEU A 79 -6.05 5.25 0.49
C LEU A 79 -6.40 6.55 -0.25
N PRO A 80 -6.31 6.58 -1.59
CA PRO A 80 -6.89 7.65 -2.38
C PRO A 80 -8.39 7.81 -2.06
N ARG A 81 -8.91 9.04 -2.13
CA ARG A 81 -10.32 9.32 -1.79
C ARG A 81 -11.30 8.41 -2.52
N ARG A 82 -11.04 8.08 -3.80
CA ARG A 82 -11.86 7.16 -4.60
C ARG A 82 -11.90 5.72 -4.08
N CYS A 83 -10.94 5.33 -3.25
CA CYS A 83 -10.84 3.98 -2.66
C CYS A 83 -11.44 3.94 -1.24
N VAL A 84 -11.73 5.08 -0.64
CA VAL A 84 -12.40 5.17 0.66
C VAL A 84 -13.88 4.97 0.45
N ARG A 85 -14.47 3.95 1.11
CA ARG A 85 -15.90 3.64 1.02
C ARG A 85 -16.66 4.53 2.01
N PRO A 86 -17.41 5.56 1.56
CA PRO A 86 -18.27 6.34 2.45
C PRO A 86 -19.41 5.48 3.00
N GLY A 87 -19.84 5.76 4.20
CA GLY A 87 -20.99 5.08 4.82
C GLY A 87 -20.65 3.85 5.68
N LYS A 88 -19.45 3.29 5.61
CA LYS A 88 -18.99 2.28 6.58
C LYS A 88 -18.36 2.95 7.80
N ARG A 89 -18.80 2.59 9.00
CA ARG A 89 -18.17 3.03 10.27
C ARG A 89 -17.60 1.83 11.01
N PRO A 90 -16.37 1.93 11.56
CA PRO A 90 -15.44 3.06 11.43
C PRO A 90 -14.93 3.24 10.00
N LEU A 91 -14.61 4.49 9.62
CA LEU A 91 -14.12 4.82 8.29
C LEU A 91 -12.68 4.35 8.12
N CYS A 92 -12.42 3.53 7.11
CA CYS A 92 -11.07 3.11 6.76
C CYS A 92 -10.42 4.15 5.84
N ILE A 93 -9.43 4.90 6.35
CA ILE A 93 -8.68 5.91 5.58
C ILE A 93 -7.37 5.40 5.02
N GLY A 94 -6.91 4.23 5.47
CA GLY A 94 -5.63 3.67 5.07
C GLY A 94 -5.39 2.28 5.67
N GLN A 95 -4.20 1.78 5.43
CA GLN A 95 -3.72 0.55 6.06
C GLN A 95 -2.42 0.82 6.82
N LYS A 96 -2.22 0.08 7.91
CA LYS A 96 -0.95 -0.06 8.62
C LYS A 96 -0.48 -1.50 8.47
N GLN A 97 0.78 -1.69 8.09
CA GLN A 97 1.30 -3.01 7.71
C GLN A 97 2.58 -3.33 8.46
N VAL A 98 2.68 -4.56 8.97
CA VAL A 98 3.97 -5.19 9.28
C VAL A 98 4.36 -6.02 8.06
N TRP A 99 5.61 -5.87 7.61
CA TRP A 99 6.12 -6.58 6.44
C TRP A 99 7.09 -7.67 6.88
N PHE A 100 6.96 -8.81 6.22
CA PHE A 100 7.80 -9.99 6.44
C PHE A 100 8.58 -10.33 5.19
N LEU A 101 9.83 -10.73 5.36
CA LEU A 101 10.66 -11.32 4.31
C LEU A 101 10.76 -12.81 4.58
N LEU A 102 10.32 -13.60 3.63
CA LEU A 102 10.37 -15.06 3.66
C LEU A 102 11.25 -15.56 2.52
N GLN A 103 12.05 -16.60 2.75
CA GLN A 103 12.71 -17.33 1.68
C GLN A 103 11.93 -18.58 1.34
N LEU A 104 11.67 -18.83 0.06
CA LEU A 104 11.11 -20.10 -0.40
C LEU A 104 12.16 -21.19 -0.24
N THR A 105 11.84 -22.23 0.56
CA THR A 105 12.68 -23.42 0.78
C THR A 105 12.15 -24.67 0.09
N ALA A 106 10.89 -24.62 -0.36
CA ALA A 106 10.24 -25.66 -1.13
C ALA A 106 10.45 -25.47 -2.65
N GLN A 107 9.94 -26.42 -3.44
CA GLN A 107 9.92 -26.30 -4.91
C GLN A 107 8.92 -25.24 -5.33
N GLU A 108 9.19 -24.55 -6.43
CA GLU A 108 8.25 -23.56 -7.01
C GLU A 108 6.89 -24.15 -7.39
N SER A 109 6.83 -25.45 -7.67
CA SER A 109 5.59 -26.19 -7.93
C SER A 109 4.61 -26.24 -6.77
N GLU A 110 5.08 -25.92 -5.54
CA GLU A 110 4.23 -25.79 -4.36
C GLU A 110 3.43 -24.50 -4.33
N VAL A 111 3.79 -23.51 -5.16
CA VAL A 111 3.03 -22.27 -5.31
C VAL A 111 1.70 -22.55 -6.01
N ARG A 112 0.60 -22.36 -5.29
CA ARG A 112 -0.77 -22.65 -5.74
C ARG A 112 -1.64 -21.42 -5.58
N LEU A 113 -1.89 -20.68 -6.66
CA LEU A 113 -2.79 -19.53 -6.65
C LEU A 113 -4.27 -19.94 -6.64
N ASP A 114 -4.55 -21.19 -6.97
CA ASP A 114 -5.88 -21.80 -7.07
C ASP A 114 -6.24 -22.69 -5.86
N ALA A 115 -5.53 -22.55 -4.75
CA ALA A 115 -5.77 -23.35 -3.55
C ALA A 115 -7.14 -23.07 -2.90
N TYR A 116 -7.74 -21.91 -3.18
CA TYR A 116 -9.04 -21.48 -2.65
C TYR A 116 -9.98 -21.05 -3.77
N GLU A 117 -11.31 -21.11 -3.50
CA GLU A 117 -12.37 -20.82 -4.51
C GLU A 117 -12.31 -19.41 -5.08
N THR A 118 -11.78 -18.45 -4.33
CA THR A 118 -11.69 -17.04 -4.75
C THR A 118 -10.24 -16.56 -4.72
N PRO A 119 -9.45 -16.90 -5.75
CA PRO A 119 -8.04 -16.51 -5.79
C PRO A 119 -7.87 -14.99 -5.85
N GLU A 120 -6.91 -14.44 -5.11
CA GLU A 120 -6.53 -13.03 -5.20
C GLU A 120 -5.68 -12.77 -6.45
N PHE A 121 -4.89 -13.76 -6.88
CA PHE A 121 -3.96 -13.68 -8.00
C PHE A 121 -4.26 -14.71 -9.08
N ASP A 122 -3.98 -14.37 -10.34
CA ASP A 122 -4.13 -15.26 -11.51
C ASP A 122 -2.80 -15.62 -12.18
N SER A 123 -1.73 -14.92 -11.86
CA SER A 123 -0.39 -15.20 -12.35
C SER A 123 0.66 -14.59 -11.44
N TRP A 124 1.88 -15.13 -11.51
CA TRP A 124 3.01 -14.64 -10.76
C TRP A 124 4.31 -14.80 -11.55
N ARG A 125 5.38 -14.14 -11.09
CA ARG A 125 6.73 -14.25 -11.61
C ARG A 125 7.76 -13.84 -10.58
N TRP A 126 8.98 -14.28 -10.74
CA TRP A 126 10.13 -13.72 -10.04
C TRP A 126 10.57 -12.43 -10.71
N VAL A 127 10.92 -11.44 -9.92
CA VAL A 127 11.44 -10.14 -10.38
C VAL A 127 12.60 -9.71 -9.50
N ASP A 128 13.41 -8.78 -9.97
CA ASP A 128 14.48 -8.20 -9.16
C ASP A 128 13.91 -7.54 -7.89
N PHE A 129 14.67 -7.60 -6.80
CA PHE A 129 14.23 -7.18 -5.47
C PHE A 129 13.62 -5.76 -5.45
N TRP A 130 14.16 -4.83 -6.22
CA TRP A 130 13.70 -3.45 -6.28
C TRP A 130 12.65 -3.17 -7.35
N TYR A 131 12.44 -4.09 -8.29
CA TYR A 131 11.45 -3.95 -9.37
C TYR A 131 10.05 -3.50 -8.91
N PRO A 132 9.51 -3.99 -7.77
CA PRO A 132 8.19 -3.61 -7.28
C PRO A 132 8.00 -2.12 -6.99
N LEU A 133 9.07 -1.37 -6.70
CA LEU A 133 8.98 0.08 -6.41
C LEU A 133 8.47 0.89 -7.59
N GLU A 134 8.84 0.51 -8.80
CA GLU A 134 8.46 1.21 -10.03
C GLU A 134 7.08 0.78 -10.53
N HIS A 135 6.68 -0.46 -10.20
CA HIS A 135 5.54 -1.13 -10.81
C HIS A 135 4.31 -1.22 -9.90
N VAL A 136 4.44 -0.95 -8.60
CA VAL A 136 3.30 -0.89 -7.69
C VAL A 136 2.49 0.38 -7.91
N VAL A 137 1.18 0.32 -7.64
CA VAL A 137 0.30 1.51 -7.67
C VAL A 137 0.88 2.64 -6.81
N SER A 138 0.83 3.87 -7.33
CA SER A 138 1.56 5.03 -6.80
C SER A 138 1.35 5.27 -5.30
N PHE A 139 0.13 5.12 -4.80
CA PHE A 139 -0.17 5.37 -3.38
C PHE A 139 0.43 4.32 -2.41
N LYS A 140 0.90 3.18 -2.91
CA LYS A 140 1.64 2.17 -2.14
C LYS A 140 3.16 2.30 -2.25
N ARG A 141 3.68 3.08 -3.20
CA ARG A 141 5.12 3.16 -3.49
C ARG A 141 5.96 3.47 -2.25
N ARG A 142 5.50 4.43 -1.41
CA ARG A 142 6.22 4.81 -0.19
C ARG A 142 6.32 3.67 0.82
N VAL A 143 5.24 2.94 1.08
CA VAL A 143 5.27 1.82 2.04
C VAL A 143 6.11 0.66 1.52
N TYR A 144 6.10 0.41 0.22
CA TYR A 144 6.98 -0.58 -0.43
C TYR A 144 8.45 -0.17 -0.31
N ALA A 145 8.79 1.10 -0.58
CA ALA A 145 10.15 1.59 -0.41
C ALA A 145 10.65 1.39 1.03
N GLN A 146 9.84 1.74 2.02
CA GLN A 146 10.19 1.55 3.43
C GLN A 146 10.38 0.07 3.77
N ALA A 147 9.48 -0.81 3.34
CA ALA A 147 9.57 -2.24 3.62
C ALA A 147 10.81 -2.86 2.98
N LEU A 148 11.03 -2.63 1.68
CA LEU A 148 12.18 -3.18 0.95
C LEU A 148 13.50 -2.66 1.51
N THR A 149 13.61 -1.36 1.85
CA THR A 149 14.82 -0.80 2.47
C THR A 149 15.12 -1.44 3.83
N HIS A 150 14.10 -1.67 4.66
CA HIS A 150 14.31 -2.34 5.95
C HIS A 150 14.74 -3.80 5.79
N LEU A 151 14.22 -4.49 4.78
CA LEU A 151 14.40 -5.93 4.62
C LEU A 151 15.56 -6.31 3.69
N ALA A 152 16.10 -5.36 2.89
CA ALA A 152 17.24 -5.61 2.02
C ALA A 152 18.47 -6.23 2.72
N PRO A 153 18.89 -5.79 3.93
CA PRO A 153 20.03 -6.41 4.60
C PRO A 153 19.84 -7.88 4.97
N TYR A 154 18.60 -8.30 5.18
CA TYR A 154 18.25 -9.70 5.43
C TYR A 154 18.28 -10.50 4.13
N ALA A 155 17.73 -9.92 3.06
CA ALA A 155 17.74 -10.52 1.72
C ALA A 155 19.17 -10.72 1.18
N GLU A 156 20.03 -9.72 1.30
CA GLU A 156 21.44 -9.80 0.91
C GLU A 156 22.19 -10.90 1.66
N ARG A 157 21.96 -11.01 2.97
CA ARG A 157 22.59 -12.04 3.80
C ARG A 157 22.17 -13.44 3.39
N ALA A 158 20.89 -13.64 3.08
CA ALA A 158 20.35 -14.96 2.75
C ALA A 158 20.68 -15.38 1.31
N SER A 159 20.65 -14.46 0.36
CA SER A 159 20.95 -14.76 -1.05
C SER A 159 22.45 -14.70 -1.40
N GLY A 160 23.27 -14.06 -0.59
CA GLY A 160 24.67 -13.74 -0.93
C GLY A 160 24.81 -12.72 -2.06
N ALA A 161 23.70 -12.16 -2.54
CA ALA A 161 23.70 -11.17 -3.61
C ALA A 161 23.72 -9.74 -3.04
N THR A 162 24.47 -8.85 -3.68
CA THR A 162 24.38 -7.42 -3.39
C THR A 162 23.16 -6.86 -4.12
N LEU A 163 22.16 -6.45 -3.37
CA LEU A 163 20.93 -5.87 -3.90
C LEU A 163 21.13 -4.36 -4.10
N MET A 164 21.74 -3.98 -5.22
CA MET A 164 21.93 -2.56 -5.55
C MET A 164 20.56 -1.91 -5.74
N PRO A 165 20.19 -0.89 -4.92
CA PRO A 165 19.00 -0.11 -5.22
C PRO A 165 19.19 0.58 -6.56
N LEU A 166 18.27 0.40 -7.48
CA LEU A 166 18.06 1.39 -8.54
C LEU A 166 17.93 2.73 -7.81
N ALA A 167 18.67 3.77 -8.28
CA ALA A 167 18.82 5.05 -7.59
C ALA A 167 17.56 5.41 -6.79
N PRO A 168 17.68 5.78 -5.50
CA PRO A 168 16.52 5.92 -4.64
C PRO A 168 15.50 6.80 -5.35
N PRO A 169 14.22 6.40 -5.43
CA PRO A 169 13.21 7.28 -5.98
C PRO A 169 13.33 8.58 -5.22
N THR A 170 13.56 9.67 -5.93
CA THR A 170 13.57 11.01 -5.36
C THR A 170 12.23 11.15 -4.66
N LEU A 171 12.25 11.07 -3.34
CA LEU A 171 11.08 11.33 -2.50
C LEU A 171 10.89 12.84 -2.57
N GLU A 172 10.40 13.33 -3.72
CA GLU A 172 9.86 14.67 -3.77
C GLU A 172 8.79 14.72 -2.69
N ALA A 173 9.08 15.56 -1.71
CA ALA A 173 8.21 15.82 -0.60
C ALA A 173 6.88 16.34 -1.16
N ASP A 174 5.88 15.48 -1.19
CA ASP A 174 4.50 15.86 -1.38
C ASP A 174 4.02 16.60 -0.13
N VAL A 175 4.70 17.74 0.17
CA VAL A 175 4.30 18.76 1.13
C VAL A 175 3.46 19.76 0.37
N ALA A 176 2.38 19.32 -0.24
CA ALA A 176 1.30 20.19 -0.62
C ALA A 176 0.30 20.24 0.55
N GLY A 177 0.66 21.02 1.57
CA GLY A 177 -0.31 21.51 2.55
C GLY A 177 -1.42 22.29 1.81
N PRO A 178 -2.64 22.37 2.40
CA PRO A 178 -3.77 22.99 1.72
C PRO A 178 -3.44 24.45 1.38
N ARG A 179 -3.42 24.80 0.09
CA ARG A 179 -3.38 26.19 -0.37
C ARG A 179 -4.56 26.91 0.25
N ARG A 180 -4.27 27.82 1.17
CA ARG A 180 -5.24 28.80 1.66
C ARG A 180 -5.72 29.62 0.44
N VAL A 181 -6.96 29.40 0.05
CA VAL A 181 -7.68 30.28 -0.85
C VAL A 181 -7.79 31.63 -0.12
N ARG A 182 -7.03 32.64 -0.53
CA ARG A 182 -7.24 34.02 -0.11
C ARG A 182 -8.61 34.45 -0.64
N ARG A 183 -9.56 34.67 0.26
CA ARG A 183 -10.77 35.43 -0.06
C ARG A 183 -10.34 36.81 -0.50
N ALA A 184 -10.64 37.15 -1.73
CA ALA A 184 -10.57 38.52 -2.21
C ALA A 184 -11.59 39.34 -1.43
N ALA A 185 -11.11 40.37 -0.74
CA ALA A 185 -11.95 41.37 -0.10
C ALA A 185 -12.67 42.16 -1.19
N ALA A 186 -13.98 42.14 -1.18
CA ALA A 186 -14.80 43.05 -1.93
C ALA A 186 -14.58 44.47 -1.34
N ARG A 187 -14.05 45.38 -2.12
CA ARG A 187 -14.00 46.80 -1.80
C ARG A 187 -15.35 47.40 -2.15
N ASP A 188 -16.00 47.96 -1.12
CA ASP A 188 -17.08 48.92 -1.22
C ASP A 188 -16.63 50.12 -2.08
N ALA A 189 -17.42 50.46 -3.07
CA ALA A 189 -17.41 51.75 -3.70
C ALA A 189 -18.81 52.35 -3.56
N ALA A 190 -18.96 53.16 -2.53
CA ALA A 190 -20.04 54.16 -2.44
C ALA A 190 -19.73 55.34 -3.37
N GLY A 191 -20.72 55.85 -4.01
CA GLY A 191 -20.61 57.08 -4.81
C GLY A 191 -21.90 57.42 -5.51
N LEU A 192 -22.81 58.10 -4.84
CA LEU A 192 -23.37 59.41 -5.07
C LEU A 192 -24.09 59.73 -6.41
N GLY A 193 -25.30 60.17 -6.27
CA GLY A 193 -25.92 61.18 -7.13
C GLY A 193 -27.12 60.63 -7.92
N GLY A 194 -28.35 60.89 -7.65
CA GLY A 194 -28.97 62.17 -7.47
C GLY A 194 -30.08 62.32 -8.50
N ARG A 195 -31.26 62.70 -8.01
CA ARG A 195 -32.37 63.37 -8.68
C ARG A 195 -33.54 62.50 -9.22
N THR A 196 -34.62 62.65 -8.46
CA THR A 196 -36.00 62.71 -8.96
C THR A 196 -36.17 63.85 -10.01
N PRO A 197 -37.27 63.95 -10.84
CA PRO A 197 -38.67 63.90 -10.37
C PRO A 197 -39.73 63.40 -11.39
N VAL A 198 -40.98 63.17 -10.83
CA VAL A 198 -42.32 63.60 -11.27
C VAL A 198 -42.93 63.07 -12.60
N GLY A 199 -44.21 62.71 -12.51
CA GLY A 199 -45.23 62.83 -13.52
C GLY A 199 -46.09 61.54 -13.66
N ALA A 200 -47.13 61.41 -12.97
CA ALA A 200 -48.54 61.69 -13.24
C ALA A 200 -49.13 60.87 -14.40
N GLY A 201 -50.21 60.23 -14.10
CA GLY A 201 -51.35 60.22 -15.00
C GLY A 201 -51.92 58.84 -15.41
N SER A 202 -53.04 58.63 -14.88
CA SER A 202 -54.24 57.88 -15.29
C SER A 202 -54.30 56.42 -14.79
#